data_43842a6c05f502a98fe37484b3281aec
#
_entry.id   43842a6c05f502a98fe37484b3281aec
#
_cell.length_a   1.000
_cell.length_b   1.000
_cell.length_c   1.000
_cell.angle_alpha   90.00
_cell.angle_beta   90.00
_cell.angle_gamma   90.00
#
_symmetry.space_group_name_H-M   'P 1'
#
loop_
_entity.id
_entity.type
_entity.pdbx_description
1 polymer ?
#
loop_
_entity_poly.entity_id
_entity_poly.type
_entity_poly.pdbx_seq_one_letter_code
_entity_poly.pdbx_strand_id
1 'polypeptide(L)'
;MCIRDRLNTNANAFSRAYAEEGMRLWASCKGCLETEERFAQMTDDEFSTFMQASVLAGMAIAYTGTSIPHGLSYTLTYENGVPHGNAVGVFLSGFLKKYGDSTEVEYVVKQLLGFDDIDAFRDYIRTLFGKLDMSEELWKKDRDGILANPAKLKNYPFELTADMLDDYVRYYNA
;
A
#
# COMPACT_ATOMS: atom_id res chain seq x y z
N MET A 1 4.75 -0.78 -1.04
CA MET A 1 5.13 -0.22 -2.36
C MET A 1 4.82 -1.17 -3.50
N CYS A 2 5.30 -2.41 -3.48
CA CYS A 2 5.14 -3.39 -4.57
C CYS A 2 3.70 -3.55 -5.07
N ILE A 3 2.69 -3.59 -4.18
CA ILE A 3 1.27 -3.70 -4.55
C ILE A 3 0.92 -2.62 -5.60
N ARG A 4 1.17 -1.38 -5.26
CA ARG A 4 0.88 -0.23 -6.09
C ARG A 4 1.72 -0.23 -7.37
N ASP A 5 3.00 -0.65 -7.29
CA ASP A 5 3.91 -0.64 -8.44
C ASP A 5 3.50 -1.66 -9.48
N ARG A 6 3.04 -2.85 -9.06
CA ARG A 6 2.50 -3.85 -9.95
C ARG A 6 1.24 -3.38 -10.68
N LEU A 7 0.40 -2.62 -10.00
CA LEU A 7 -0.89 -2.11 -10.49
C LEU A 7 -0.80 -0.72 -11.16
N ASN A 8 0.40 -0.21 -11.36
CA ASN A 8 0.64 1.12 -11.95
C ASN A 8 0.48 1.09 -13.48
N THR A 9 -0.01 2.18 -14.05
CA THR A 9 -0.12 2.36 -15.51
C THR A 9 1.21 2.16 -16.25
N ASN A 10 2.34 2.55 -15.61
CA ASN A 10 3.68 2.41 -16.18
C ASN A 10 4.32 1.04 -15.91
N ALA A 11 3.60 0.09 -15.30
CA ALA A 11 4.15 -1.21 -14.98
C ALA A 11 4.46 -1.99 -16.26
N ASN A 12 5.68 -2.51 -16.35
CA ASN A 12 6.17 -3.38 -17.41
C ASN A 12 6.58 -4.75 -16.85
N ALA A 13 7.02 -5.66 -17.71
CA ALA A 13 7.39 -7.01 -17.31
C ALA A 13 8.47 -7.03 -16.20
N PHE A 14 9.47 -6.14 -16.27
CA PHE A 14 10.53 -6.09 -15.26
C PHE A 14 10.02 -5.55 -13.91
N SER A 15 9.34 -4.41 -13.92
CA SER A 15 8.80 -3.83 -12.67
C SER A 15 7.77 -4.75 -12.01
N ARG A 16 6.96 -5.46 -12.79
CA ARG A 16 6.04 -6.48 -12.28
C ARG A 16 6.78 -7.64 -11.63
N ALA A 17 7.82 -8.17 -12.26
CA ALA A 17 8.63 -9.25 -11.70
C ALA A 17 9.26 -8.85 -10.34
N TYR A 18 9.86 -7.64 -10.26
CA TYR A 18 10.38 -7.11 -9.00
C TYR A 18 9.30 -6.94 -7.94
N ALA A 19 8.17 -6.36 -8.31
CA ALA A 19 7.07 -6.12 -7.39
C ALA A 19 6.48 -7.43 -6.86
N GLU A 20 6.28 -8.42 -7.72
CA GLU A 20 5.71 -9.72 -7.34
C GLU A 20 6.65 -10.50 -6.42
N GLU A 21 7.94 -10.55 -6.75
CA GLU A 21 8.91 -11.22 -5.89
C GLU A 21 9.07 -10.50 -4.56
N GLY A 22 9.11 -9.17 -4.55
CA GLY A 22 9.11 -8.39 -3.31
C GLY A 22 7.90 -8.66 -2.42
N MET A 23 6.71 -8.85 -3.01
CA MET A 23 5.50 -9.22 -2.26
C MET A 23 5.57 -10.66 -1.71
N ARG A 24 6.07 -11.63 -2.48
CA ARG A 24 6.24 -13.03 -2.02
C ARG A 24 7.23 -13.12 -0.86
N LEU A 25 8.38 -12.45 -0.97
CA LEU A 25 9.37 -12.40 0.12
C LEU A 25 8.79 -11.76 1.37
N TRP A 26 8.10 -10.63 1.25
CA TRP A 26 7.40 -10.02 2.38
C TRP A 26 6.37 -10.95 2.99
N ALA A 27 5.56 -11.62 2.16
CA ALA A 27 4.51 -12.54 2.61
C ALA A 27 5.07 -13.74 3.38
N SER A 28 6.26 -14.23 3.01
CA SER A 28 6.91 -15.36 3.71
C SER A 28 7.34 -15.01 5.14
N CYS A 29 7.55 -13.72 5.44
CA CYS A 29 8.02 -13.23 6.74
C CYS A 29 7.00 -12.36 7.48
N LYS A 30 5.82 -12.07 6.90
CA LYS A 30 4.86 -11.12 7.49
C LYS A 30 4.44 -11.45 8.93
N GLY A 31 4.42 -12.73 9.31
CA GLY A 31 4.13 -13.16 10.67
C GLY A 31 5.09 -12.59 11.73
N CYS A 32 6.31 -12.19 11.34
CA CYS A 32 7.26 -11.53 12.23
C CYS A 32 6.79 -10.15 12.72
N LEU A 33 5.82 -9.55 12.04
CA LEU A 33 5.33 -8.20 12.31
C LEU A 33 4.05 -8.18 13.16
N GLU A 34 3.45 -9.34 13.46
CA GLU A 34 2.13 -9.42 14.10
C GLU A 34 2.12 -9.01 15.56
N THR A 35 3.23 -9.20 16.27
CA THR A 35 3.38 -8.81 17.69
C THR A 35 4.77 -8.23 17.95
N GLU A 36 4.88 -7.36 18.96
CA GLU A 36 6.17 -6.81 19.39
C GLU A 36 7.14 -7.92 19.83
N GLU A 37 6.63 -8.96 20.49
CA GLU A 37 7.45 -10.10 20.92
C GLU A 37 8.02 -10.84 19.70
N ARG A 38 7.20 -11.14 18.70
CA ARG A 38 7.65 -11.84 17.48
C ARG A 38 8.61 -10.99 16.66
N PHE A 39 8.37 -9.70 16.58
CA PHE A 39 9.30 -8.74 15.96
C PHE A 39 10.66 -8.71 16.65
N ALA A 40 10.67 -8.69 17.99
CA ALA A 40 11.92 -8.71 18.78
C ALA A 40 12.72 -10.02 18.64
N GLN A 41 12.07 -11.12 18.22
CA GLN A 41 12.68 -12.43 17.99
C GLN A 41 12.99 -12.69 16.51
N MET A 42 12.94 -11.65 15.66
CA MET A 42 13.24 -11.79 14.22
C MET A 42 14.67 -12.29 14.02
N THR A 43 14.80 -13.33 13.20
CA THR A 43 16.10 -13.90 12.85
C THR A 43 16.82 -13.06 11.79
N ASP A 44 18.14 -13.23 11.66
CA ASP A 44 18.92 -12.57 10.62
C ASP A 44 18.44 -12.93 9.21
N ASP A 45 17.96 -14.15 8.99
CA ASP A 45 17.41 -14.60 7.70
C ASP A 45 16.09 -13.90 7.39
N GLU A 46 15.20 -13.75 8.35
CA GLU A 46 13.95 -13.01 8.20
C GLU A 46 14.21 -11.53 7.94
N PHE A 47 15.14 -10.94 8.68
CA PHE A 47 15.55 -9.56 8.45
C PHE A 47 16.15 -9.37 7.04
N SER A 48 17.03 -10.28 6.62
CA SER A 48 17.61 -10.29 5.27
C SER A 48 16.51 -10.41 4.20
N THR A 49 15.49 -11.23 4.43
CA THR A 49 14.35 -11.39 3.51
C THR A 49 13.54 -10.10 3.39
N PHE A 50 13.26 -9.39 4.49
CA PHE A 50 12.63 -8.07 4.43
C PHE A 50 13.49 -7.04 3.69
N MET A 51 14.80 -7.06 3.90
CA MET A 51 15.72 -6.16 3.17
C MET A 51 15.69 -6.43 1.67
N GLN A 52 15.70 -7.70 1.25
CA GLN A 52 15.57 -8.08 -0.17
C GLN A 52 14.22 -7.63 -0.74
N ALA A 53 13.11 -7.85 -0.03
CA ALA A 53 11.79 -7.36 -0.43
C ALA A 53 11.78 -5.83 -0.61
N SER A 54 12.44 -5.10 0.29
CA SER A 54 12.57 -3.64 0.22
C SER A 54 13.38 -3.17 -0.99
N VAL A 55 14.49 -3.84 -1.30
CA VAL A 55 15.32 -3.54 -2.50
C VAL A 55 14.50 -3.76 -3.77
N LEU A 56 13.81 -4.90 -3.88
CA LEU A 56 12.95 -5.19 -5.04
C LEU A 56 11.82 -4.16 -5.20
N ALA A 57 11.24 -3.70 -4.10
CA ALA A 57 10.27 -2.62 -4.11
C ALA A 57 10.87 -1.31 -4.62
N GLY A 58 12.11 -0.99 -4.21
CA GLY A 58 12.86 0.16 -4.72
C GLY A 58 13.14 0.05 -6.22
N MET A 59 13.47 -1.14 -6.72
CA MET A 59 13.65 -1.40 -8.15
C MET A 59 12.33 -1.23 -8.92
N ALA A 60 11.23 -1.76 -8.41
CA ALA A 60 9.92 -1.62 -9.07
C ALA A 60 9.48 -0.15 -9.19
N ILE A 61 9.59 0.62 -8.10
CA ILE A 61 9.18 2.04 -8.10
C ILE A 61 10.05 2.91 -9.02
N ALA A 62 11.30 2.55 -9.25
CA ALA A 62 12.17 3.27 -10.18
C ALA A 62 11.63 3.26 -11.62
N TYR A 63 10.90 2.21 -12.00
CA TYR A 63 10.20 2.14 -13.30
C TYR A 63 8.84 2.83 -13.31
N THR A 64 8.09 2.71 -12.22
CA THR A 64 6.66 3.07 -12.20
C THR A 64 6.39 4.48 -11.71
N GLY A 65 7.28 5.02 -10.88
CA GLY A 65 7.01 6.24 -10.13
C GLY A 65 5.95 6.04 -9.05
N THR A 66 5.57 7.09 -8.35
CA THR A 66 4.58 7.04 -7.25
C THR A 66 3.16 7.28 -7.77
N SER A 67 2.15 6.78 -7.07
CA SER A 67 0.73 6.90 -7.40
C SER A 67 -0.11 7.29 -6.16
N ILE A 68 -1.38 7.00 -6.14
CA ILE A 68 -2.38 7.50 -5.19
C ILE A 68 -2.00 7.27 -3.71
N PRO A 69 -1.67 6.06 -3.23
CA PRO A 69 -1.34 5.86 -1.81
C PRO A 69 -0.16 6.69 -1.32
N HIS A 70 0.85 6.92 -2.18
CA HIS A 70 1.96 7.81 -1.84
C HIS A 70 1.56 9.29 -1.84
N GLY A 71 0.69 9.68 -2.75
CA GLY A 71 0.18 11.05 -2.78
C GLY A 71 -0.52 11.39 -1.46
N LEU A 72 -1.45 10.54 -1.03
CA LEU A 72 -2.19 10.69 0.21
C LEU A 72 -1.30 10.59 1.47
N SER A 73 -0.22 9.81 1.42
CA SER A 73 0.66 9.63 2.58
C SER A 73 1.43 10.88 2.99
N TYR A 74 1.63 11.84 2.08
CA TYR A 74 2.43 13.03 2.38
C TYR A 74 1.80 13.89 3.46
N THR A 75 0.50 14.10 3.40
CA THR A 75 -0.24 14.87 4.40
C THR A 75 -0.13 14.22 5.79
N LEU A 76 -0.33 12.89 5.90
CA LEU A 76 -0.15 12.16 7.15
C LEU A 76 1.27 12.28 7.71
N THR A 77 2.26 12.23 6.85
CA THR A 77 3.66 12.34 7.26
C THR A 77 4.00 13.73 7.75
N TYR A 78 3.61 14.78 7.00
CA TYR A 78 4.01 16.16 7.30
C TYR A 78 3.17 16.81 8.39
N GLU A 79 1.87 16.57 8.43
CA GLU A 79 0.95 17.23 9.38
C GLU A 79 0.78 16.41 10.66
N ASN A 80 0.75 15.09 10.58
CA ASN A 80 0.49 14.21 11.74
C ASN A 80 1.75 13.47 12.23
N GLY A 81 2.91 13.64 11.58
CA GLY A 81 4.16 12.99 12.00
C GLY A 81 4.17 11.47 11.83
N VAL A 82 3.24 10.89 11.08
CA VAL A 82 3.18 9.43 10.85
C VAL A 82 4.37 9.00 9.99
N PRO A 83 5.15 7.98 10.40
CA PRO A 83 6.24 7.46 9.58
C PRO A 83 5.77 7.14 8.15
N HIS A 84 6.53 7.55 7.15
CA HIS A 84 6.09 7.51 5.75
C HIS A 84 5.62 6.13 5.29
N GLY A 85 6.32 5.05 5.68
CA GLY A 85 5.91 3.69 5.35
C GLY A 85 4.53 3.33 5.88
N ASN A 86 4.22 3.71 7.13
CA ASN A 86 2.93 3.50 7.77
C ASN A 86 1.85 4.35 7.07
N ALA A 87 2.17 5.62 6.78
CA ALA A 87 1.26 6.54 6.08
C ALA A 87 0.88 6.04 4.67
N VAL A 88 1.79 5.39 3.95
CA VAL A 88 1.46 4.72 2.68
C VAL A 88 0.62 3.47 2.93
N GLY A 89 0.96 2.68 3.97
CA GLY A 89 0.33 1.41 4.30
C GLY A 89 -1.17 1.52 4.55
N VAL A 90 -1.59 2.53 5.31
CA VAL A 90 -3.01 2.73 5.69
C VAL A 90 -3.95 2.94 4.50
N PHE A 91 -3.45 3.43 3.37
CA PHE A 91 -4.26 3.64 2.17
C PHE A 91 -4.29 2.42 1.22
N LEU A 92 -3.46 1.39 1.44
CA LEU A 92 -3.34 0.27 0.49
C LEU A 92 -4.59 -0.59 0.41
N SER A 93 -5.27 -0.85 1.52
CA SER A 93 -6.48 -1.68 1.51
C SER A 93 -7.63 -0.99 0.79
N GLY A 94 -7.84 0.31 1.04
CA GLY A 94 -8.82 1.12 0.32
C GLY A 94 -8.49 1.24 -1.17
N PHE A 95 -7.22 1.43 -1.51
CA PHE A 95 -6.76 1.45 -2.89
C PHE A 95 -7.09 0.14 -3.62
N LEU A 96 -6.82 -1.02 -3.02
CA LEU A 96 -7.17 -2.32 -3.58
C LEU A 96 -8.68 -2.52 -3.67
N LYS A 97 -9.44 -2.14 -2.64
CA LYS A 97 -10.92 -2.28 -2.61
C LYS A 97 -11.61 -1.55 -3.75
N LYS A 98 -11.03 -0.43 -4.17
CA LYS A 98 -11.59 0.42 -5.24
C LYS A 98 -10.83 0.32 -6.56
N TYR A 99 -9.86 -0.58 -6.65
CA TYR A 99 -9.17 -0.83 -7.91
C TYR A 99 -10.13 -1.46 -8.93
N GLY A 100 -10.16 -0.94 -10.16
CA GLY A 100 -11.16 -1.30 -11.15
C GLY A 100 -11.04 -2.71 -11.75
N ASP A 101 -9.98 -3.46 -11.43
CA ASP A 101 -9.76 -4.84 -11.87
C ASP A 101 -9.72 -5.79 -10.67
N SER A 102 -10.86 -6.45 -10.39
CA SER A 102 -11.00 -7.38 -9.29
C SER A 102 -10.15 -8.64 -9.44
N THR A 103 -9.87 -9.08 -10.66
CA THR A 103 -9.01 -10.27 -10.92
C THR A 103 -7.58 -9.99 -10.53
N GLU A 104 -7.06 -8.81 -10.88
CA GLU A 104 -5.74 -8.36 -10.48
C GLU A 104 -5.64 -8.18 -8.96
N VAL A 105 -6.68 -7.65 -8.31
CA VAL A 105 -6.73 -7.51 -6.85
C VAL A 105 -6.71 -8.88 -6.17
N GLU A 106 -7.51 -9.81 -6.65
CA GLU A 106 -7.56 -11.19 -6.09
C GLU A 106 -6.21 -11.89 -6.25
N TYR A 107 -5.56 -11.77 -7.39
CA TYR A 107 -4.22 -12.30 -7.61
C TYR A 107 -3.19 -11.72 -6.63
N VAL A 108 -3.18 -10.40 -6.45
CA VAL A 108 -2.28 -9.74 -5.51
C VAL A 108 -2.55 -10.19 -4.08
N VAL A 109 -3.79 -10.17 -3.63
CA VAL A 109 -4.15 -10.45 -2.24
C VAL A 109 -3.93 -11.93 -1.90
N LYS A 110 -4.43 -12.84 -2.74
CA LYS A 110 -4.37 -14.28 -2.44
C LYS A 110 -3.04 -14.92 -2.84
N GLN A 111 -2.56 -14.67 -4.08
CA GLN A 111 -1.42 -15.41 -4.61
C GLN A 111 -0.07 -14.80 -4.24
N LEU A 112 -0.01 -13.46 -4.08
CA LEU A 112 1.25 -12.77 -3.78
C LEU A 112 1.41 -12.46 -2.30
N LEU A 113 0.35 -12.02 -1.62
CA LEU A 113 0.40 -11.61 -0.21
C LEU A 113 -0.06 -12.72 0.75
N GLY A 114 -0.76 -13.74 0.26
CA GLY A 114 -1.19 -14.90 1.05
C GLY A 114 -2.27 -14.57 2.08
N PHE A 115 -3.25 -13.71 1.73
CA PHE A 115 -4.46 -13.48 2.51
C PHE A 115 -5.67 -14.13 1.84
N ASP A 116 -6.64 -14.56 2.63
CA ASP A 116 -7.86 -15.19 2.12
C ASP A 116 -8.69 -14.22 1.27
N ASP A 117 -8.74 -12.97 1.70
CA ASP A 117 -9.45 -11.88 1.01
C ASP A 117 -8.88 -10.51 1.39
N ILE A 118 -9.46 -9.46 0.81
CA ILE A 118 -9.03 -8.07 1.04
C ILE A 118 -9.39 -7.57 2.45
N ASP A 119 -10.42 -8.14 3.09
CA ASP A 119 -10.78 -7.76 4.46
C ASP A 119 -9.74 -8.29 5.44
N ALA A 120 -9.25 -9.53 5.26
CA ALA A 120 -8.14 -10.09 6.02
C ALA A 120 -6.85 -9.26 5.84
N PHE A 121 -6.55 -8.80 4.63
CA PHE A 121 -5.44 -7.90 4.39
C PHE A 121 -5.61 -6.56 5.11
N ARG A 122 -6.80 -5.94 5.05
CA ARG A 122 -7.12 -4.70 5.77
C ARG A 122 -6.89 -4.87 7.28
N ASP A 123 -7.43 -5.94 7.85
CA ASP A 123 -7.34 -6.20 9.29
C ASP A 123 -5.90 -6.41 9.75
N TYR A 124 -5.10 -7.11 8.95
CA TYR A 124 -3.67 -7.24 9.18
C TYR A 124 -2.96 -5.86 9.19
N ILE A 125 -3.20 -5.02 8.18
CA ILE A 125 -2.62 -3.67 8.11
C ILE A 125 -3.06 -2.82 9.30
N ARG A 126 -4.31 -2.95 9.76
CA ARG A 126 -4.80 -2.25 10.96
C ARG A 126 -4.14 -2.74 12.25
N THR A 127 -3.79 -4.01 12.34
CA THR A 127 -3.02 -4.53 13.48
C THR A 127 -1.64 -3.87 13.55
N LEU A 128 -1.00 -3.63 12.40
CA LEU A 128 0.32 -3.02 12.33
C LEU A 128 0.32 -1.50 12.59
N PHE A 129 -0.67 -0.78 12.05
CA PHE A 129 -0.63 0.69 11.99
C PHE A 129 -1.75 1.39 12.77
N GLY A 130 -2.69 0.64 13.33
CA GLY A 130 -3.84 1.19 14.04
C GLY A 130 -4.87 1.82 13.09
N LYS A 131 -5.80 2.59 13.66
CA LYS A 131 -6.80 3.35 12.91
C LYS A 131 -6.15 4.57 12.26
N LEU A 132 -6.65 4.94 11.10
CA LEU A 132 -6.33 6.22 10.48
C LEU A 132 -7.05 7.33 11.25
N ASP A 133 -6.28 8.12 11.98
CA ASP A 133 -6.76 9.33 12.67
C ASP A 133 -6.35 10.57 11.88
N MET A 134 -7.32 11.17 11.21
CA MET A 134 -7.16 12.38 10.42
C MET A 134 -8.41 13.24 10.55
N SER A 135 -8.26 14.54 10.81
CA SER A 135 -9.41 15.44 10.84
C SER A 135 -10.09 15.51 9.46
N GLU A 136 -11.40 15.76 9.47
CA GLU A 136 -12.19 15.88 8.23
C GLU A 136 -11.67 16.99 7.32
N GLU A 137 -11.23 18.11 7.90
CA GLU A 137 -10.67 19.24 7.16
C GLU A 137 -9.35 18.84 6.45
N LEU A 138 -8.46 18.15 7.18
CA LEU A 138 -7.19 17.69 6.63
C LEU A 138 -7.40 16.64 5.55
N TRP A 139 -8.32 15.70 5.77
CA TRP A 139 -8.69 14.72 4.77
C TRP A 139 -9.21 15.36 3.48
N LYS A 140 -10.13 16.33 3.60
CA LYS A 140 -10.68 17.03 2.43
C LYS A 140 -9.58 17.75 1.64
N LYS A 141 -8.67 18.44 2.32
CA LYS A 141 -7.52 19.11 1.70
C LYS A 141 -6.65 18.12 0.92
N ASP A 142 -6.35 16.97 1.52
CA ASP A 142 -5.51 15.92 0.92
C ASP A 142 -6.20 15.27 -0.29
N ARG A 143 -7.45 14.87 -0.14
CA ARG A 143 -8.28 14.30 -1.20
C ARG A 143 -8.36 15.21 -2.42
N ASP A 144 -8.72 16.48 -2.20
CA ASP A 144 -8.87 17.46 -3.27
C ASP A 144 -7.50 17.76 -3.93
N GLY A 145 -6.42 17.77 -3.14
CA GLY A 145 -5.05 17.90 -3.63
C GLY A 145 -4.62 16.74 -4.55
N ILE A 146 -5.00 15.50 -4.22
CA ILE A 146 -4.74 14.34 -5.08
C ILE A 146 -5.54 14.43 -6.39
N LEU A 147 -6.82 14.79 -6.33
CA LEU A 147 -7.67 14.92 -7.51
C LEU A 147 -7.21 16.05 -8.44
N ALA A 148 -6.56 17.06 -7.92
CA ALA A 148 -5.95 18.13 -8.69
C ALA A 148 -4.52 17.80 -9.20
N ASN A 149 -3.97 16.63 -8.92
CA ASN A 149 -2.58 16.27 -9.22
C ASN A 149 -2.46 15.30 -10.41
N PRO A 150 -2.33 15.80 -11.66
CA PRO A 150 -2.26 14.94 -12.85
C PRO A 150 -1.02 14.01 -12.85
N ALA A 151 0.06 14.40 -12.16
CA ALA A 151 1.27 13.56 -12.06
C ALA A 151 1.04 12.30 -11.22
N LYS A 152 0.09 12.31 -10.30
CA LYS A 152 -0.32 11.12 -9.53
C LYS A 152 -1.43 10.34 -10.23
N LEU A 153 -2.40 11.03 -10.80
CA LEU A 153 -3.54 10.43 -11.49
C LEU A 153 -3.12 9.62 -12.71
N LYS A 154 -2.17 10.10 -13.52
CA LYS A 154 -1.68 9.36 -14.71
C LYS A 154 -1.11 7.98 -14.40
N ASN A 155 -0.68 7.74 -13.17
CA ASN A 155 -0.11 6.47 -12.71
C ASN A 155 -1.17 5.49 -12.15
N TYR A 156 -2.43 5.88 -12.20
CA TYR A 156 -3.59 5.05 -11.84
C TYR A 156 -4.42 4.79 -13.10
N PRO A 157 -4.69 3.51 -13.47
CA PRO A 157 -5.24 3.19 -14.79
C PRO A 157 -6.74 3.41 -14.94
N PHE A 158 -7.44 3.80 -13.87
CA PHE A 158 -8.89 4.02 -13.86
C PHE A 158 -9.23 5.46 -13.48
N GLU A 159 -10.49 5.84 -13.69
CA GLU A 159 -11.00 7.10 -13.16
C GLU A 159 -11.03 7.07 -11.63
N LEU A 160 -10.63 8.17 -11.00
CA LEU A 160 -10.62 8.35 -9.56
C LEU A 160 -11.55 9.50 -9.18
N THR A 161 -12.49 9.24 -8.28
CA THR A 161 -13.45 10.23 -7.80
C THR A 161 -13.24 10.54 -6.31
N ALA A 162 -13.81 11.66 -5.85
CA ALA A 162 -13.80 12.03 -4.43
C ALA A 162 -14.46 10.94 -3.56
N ASP A 163 -15.60 10.42 -4.01
CA ASP A 163 -16.34 9.37 -3.29
C ASP A 163 -15.51 8.07 -3.15
N MET A 164 -14.72 7.71 -4.17
CA MET A 164 -13.84 6.54 -4.07
C MET A 164 -12.74 6.77 -3.02
N LEU A 165 -12.16 7.95 -2.94
CA LEU A 165 -11.17 8.29 -1.93
C LEU A 165 -11.77 8.35 -0.53
N ASP A 166 -12.97 8.88 -0.37
CA ASP A 166 -13.70 8.86 0.90
C ASP A 166 -13.98 7.41 1.35
N ASP A 167 -14.27 6.52 0.40
CA ASP A 167 -14.42 5.10 0.66
C ASP A 167 -13.10 4.42 1.06
N TYR A 168 -11.92 4.89 0.64
CA TYR A 168 -10.63 4.35 1.11
C TYR A 168 -10.53 4.45 2.63
N VAL A 169 -10.79 5.64 3.17
CA VAL A 169 -10.71 5.91 4.61
C VAL A 169 -11.81 5.17 5.37
N ARG A 170 -13.03 5.22 4.84
CA ARG A 170 -14.19 4.55 5.44
C ARG A 170 -13.98 3.04 5.54
N TYR A 171 -13.52 2.42 4.47
CA TYR A 171 -13.23 1.00 4.42
C TYR A 171 -12.07 0.60 5.34
N TYR A 172 -11.00 1.39 5.37
CA TYR A 172 -9.86 1.12 6.26
C TYR A 172 -10.27 1.19 7.74
N ASN A 173 -11.12 2.13 8.12
CA ASN A 173 -11.55 2.32 9.50
C ASN A 173 -12.75 1.44 9.94
N ALA A 174 -13.41 0.75 9.00
CA ALA A 174 -14.52 -0.15 9.30
C ALA A 174 -14.06 -1.38 10.08
#